data_59458a3140140bba0e90896d31c7324d
#
_entry.id   59458a3140140bba0e90896d31c7324d
#
_cell.length_a   1.000
_cell.length_b   1.000
_cell.length_c   1.000
_cell.angle_alpha   90.00
_cell.angle_beta   90.00
_cell.angle_gamma   90.00
#
_symmetry.space_group_name_H-M   'P 1'
#
loop_
_entity.id
_entity.type
_entity.pdbx_description
1 polymer ?
#
loop_
_entity_poly.entity_id
_entity_poly.type
_entity_poly.pdbx_seq_one_letter_code
_entity_poly.pdbx_strand_id
1 'polypeptide(L)'
;STDCLVADQGHYVDQTGQSAQTACLAGTYNPNTGSTTSTDCLSADSGYYVDSSLGSGQPSQTACNAGTYNPNTGSTTSTDCLSADPGHYVDATLGPGQSTQTACLPGTFNPLAGSIHNACIDAYPGYYVDQTGQSTQTACLAGTYNPSTGSTTSTDCLVADQGHYVDQTGQ
;
A
#
# COMPACT_ATOMS: atom_id res chain seq x y z
N SER A 1 23.50 -48.25 -3.66
CA SER A 1 23.48 -46.80 -3.67
C SER A 1 22.05 -46.36 -3.29
N THR A 2 21.92 -45.91 -2.09
CA THR A 2 20.66 -45.33 -1.61
C THR A 2 20.59 -43.92 -2.17
N ASP A 3 19.65 -43.68 -3.08
CA ASP A 3 19.38 -42.35 -3.61
C ASP A 3 18.71 -41.54 -2.49
N CYS A 4 19.56 -40.88 -1.68
CA CYS A 4 19.08 -39.88 -0.74
C CYS A 4 18.62 -38.67 -1.54
N LEU A 5 17.31 -38.42 -1.56
CA LEU A 5 16.74 -37.23 -2.18
C LEU A 5 16.99 -36.01 -1.28
N VAL A 6 17.24 -34.88 -1.88
CA VAL A 6 17.30 -33.58 -1.19
C VAL A 6 15.90 -33.02 -1.03
N ALA A 7 15.66 -32.18 -0.02
CA ALA A 7 14.38 -31.50 0.14
C ALA A 7 14.07 -30.64 -1.09
N ASP A 8 12.83 -30.71 -1.56
CA ASP A 8 12.33 -29.87 -2.65
C ASP A 8 12.15 -28.41 -2.17
N GLN A 9 11.99 -27.49 -3.11
CA GLN A 9 11.54 -26.15 -2.81
C GLN A 9 10.23 -26.19 -2.00
N GLY A 10 10.04 -25.28 -1.09
CA GLY A 10 8.89 -25.26 -0.17
C GLY A 10 9.01 -26.23 1.01
N HIS A 11 10.09 -27.02 1.10
CA HIS A 11 10.24 -28.08 2.11
C HIS A 11 11.61 -28.02 2.77
N TYR A 12 11.74 -28.75 3.89
CA TYR A 12 13.01 -29.00 4.59
C TYR A 12 13.03 -30.41 5.18
N VAL A 13 14.24 -30.91 5.54
CA VAL A 13 14.47 -32.17 6.22
C VAL A 13 15.44 -31.92 7.37
N ASP A 14 14.94 -31.90 8.61
CA ASP A 14 15.70 -31.47 9.80
C ASP A 14 16.40 -32.59 10.58
N GLN A 15 16.20 -33.86 10.16
CA GLN A 15 16.83 -35.01 10.81
C GLN A 15 17.36 -36.01 9.78
N THR A 16 18.42 -36.71 10.16
CA THR A 16 18.97 -37.79 9.34
C THR A 16 18.05 -39.01 9.33
N GLY A 17 17.97 -39.67 8.18
CA GLY A 17 17.19 -40.90 8.05
C GLY A 17 15.68 -40.73 7.90
N GLN A 18 15.23 -39.49 7.65
CA GLN A 18 13.81 -39.23 7.33
C GLN A 18 13.45 -39.81 5.97
N SER A 19 12.25 -40.35 5.87
CA SER A 19 11.65 -40.88 4.62
C SER A 19 10.74 -39.86 3.92
N ALA A 20 10.45 -38.72 4.55
CA ALA A 20 9.61 -37.63 4.04
C ALA A 20 10.18 -36.28 4.39
N GLN A 21 9.91 -35.31 3.54
CA GLN A 21 10.22 -33.89 3.78
C GLN A 21 9.05 -33.20 4.48
N THR A 22 9.37 -32.12 5.22
CA THR A 22 8.38 -31.30 5.92
C THR A 22 8.11 -30.03 5.13
N ALA A 23 6.84 -29.73 4.87
CA ALA A 23 6.40 -28.56 4.12
C ALA A 23 6.47 -27.27 4.98
N CYS A 24 6.89 -26.16 4.39
CA CYS A 24 6.74 -24.84 4.98
C CYS A 24 5.25 -24.52 5.23
N LEU A 25 4.96 -23.86 6.36
CA LEU A 25 3.59 -23.54 6.76
C LEU A 25 2.98 -22.40 5.90
N ALA A 26 1.67 -22.22 6.00
CA ALA A 26 0.97 -21.11 5.36
C ALA A 26 1.61 -19.75 5.73
N GLY A 27 1.71 -18.84 4.77
CA GLY A 27 2.38 -17.54 4.94
C GLY A 27 3.91 -17.60 4.85
N THR A 28 4.48 -18.82 4.66
CA THR A 28 5.92 -19.00 4.46
C THR A 28 6.22 -19.76 3.17
N TYR A 29 7.39 -19.51 2.60
CA TYR A 29 7.86 -20.15 1.37
C TYR A 29 9.35 -20.49 1.48
N ASN A 30 9.83 -21.39 0.64
CA ASN A 30 11.23 -21.72 0.56
C ASN A 30 11.68 -21.88 -0.91
N PRO A 31 12.47 -20.93 -1.44
CA PRO A 31 12.92 -20.98 -2.84
C PRO A 31 14.07 -21.98 -3.06
N ASN A 32 14.67 -22.50 -2.00
CA ASN A 32 15.84 -23.33 -2.08
C ASN A 32 15.50 -24.84 -1.99
N THR A 33 16.31 -25.66 -2.61
CA THR A 33 16.32 -27.11 -2.43
C THR A 33 17.37 -27.51 -1.38
N GLY A 34 17.23 -28.69 -0.77
CA GLY A 34 18.18 -29.22 0.19
C GLY A 34 18.18 -28.51 1.54
N SER A 35 17.12 -27.80 1.88
CA SER A 35 16.95 -27.11 3.15
C SER A 35 16.88 -28.09 4.31
N THR A 36 17.55 -27.74 5.43
CA THR A 36 17.74 -28.65 6.57
C THR A 36 17.10 -28.15 7.86
N THR A 37 16.49 -26.99 7.85
CA THR A 37 15.87 -26.41 9.05
C THR A 37 14.54 -25.72 8.72
N SER A 38 13.65 -25.62 9.70
CA SER A 38 12.40 -24.83 9.56
C SER A 38 12.64 -23.33 9.38
N THR A 39 13.82 -22.84 9.75
CA THR A 39 14.20 -21.44 9.57
C THR A 39 14.50 -21.08 8.11
N ASP A 40 14.64 -22.07 7.23
CA ASP A 40 14.76 -21.87 5.79
C ASP A 40 13.42 -21.50 5.14
N CYS A 41 12.29 -21.69 5.87
CA CYS A 41 10.97 -21.23 5.48
C CYS A 41 10.84 -19.73 5.78
N LEU A 42 10.87 -18.90 4.75
CA LEU A 42 10.83 -17.44 4.83
C LEU A 42 9.37 -16.96 4.92
N SER A 43 9.09 -15.97 5.74
CA SER A 43 7.79 -15.29 5.73
C SER A 43 7.59 -14.51 4.44
N ALA A 44 6.35 -14.43 3.94
CA ALA A 44 6.04 -13.51 2.84
C ALA A 44 6.49 -12.08 3.21
N ASP A 45 7.16 -11.41 2.30
CA ASP A 45 7.56 -10.01 2.47
C ASP A 45 6.35 -9.07 2.41
N SER A 46 6.48 -7.85 2.93
CA SER A 46 5.51 -6.80 2.66
C SER A 46 5.40 -6.54 1.15
N GLY A 47 4.18 -6.32 0.65
CA GLY A 47 3.88 -6.27 -0.78
C GLY A 47 3.56 -7.64 -1.41
N TYR A 48 3.72 -8.74 -0.65
CA TYR A 48 3.52 -10.12 -1.13
C TYR A 48 2.62 -10.93 -0.19
N TYR A 49 2.21 -12.09 -0.67
CA TYR A 49 1.53 -13.13 0.10
C TYR A 49 1.95 -14.52 -0.39
N VAL A 50 1.79 -15.52 0.47
CA VAL A 50 1.92 -16.94 0.10
C VAL A 50 0.53 -17.57 0.16
N ASP A 51 -0.04 -17.90 -1.00
CA ASP A 51 -1.43 -18.31 -1.12
C ASP A 51 -1.69 -19.65 -0.38
N SER A 52 -2.36 -19.56 0.77
CA SER A 52 -2.70 -20.72 1.59
C SER A 52 -3.70 -21.69 0.92
N SER A 53 -4.45 -21.23 -0.09
CA SER A 53 -5.38 -22.07 -0.84
C SER A 53 -4.66 -23.11 -1.71
N LEU A 54 -3.38 -22.85 -2.05
CA LEU A 54 -2.52 -23.77 -2.78
C LEU A 54 -1.89 -24.85 -1.87
N GLY A 55 -2.16 -24.80 -0.57
CA GLY A 55 -1.59 -25.71 0.43
C GLY A 55 -0.25 -25.25 0.99
N SER A 56 0.34 -26.11 1.85
CA SER A 56 1.69 -25.91 2.41
C SER A 56 2.77 -26.27 1.39
N GLY A 57 4.02 -25.88 1.66
CA GLY A 57 5.15 -26.24 0.81
C GLY A 57 5.31 -25.35 -0.43
N GLN A 58 4.95 -24.09 -0.33
CA GLN A 58 5.08 -23.14 -1.43
C GLN A 58 6.55 -22.81 -1.72
N PRO A 59 7.00 -22.81 -3.00
CA PRO A 59 8.37 -22.45 -3.37
C PRO A 59 8.62 -20.96 -3.46
N SER A 60 7.58 -20.14 -3.55
CA SER A 60 7.68 -18.70 -3.78
C SER A 60 6.51 -17.93 -3.17
N GLN A 61 6.68 -16.65 -3.00
CA GLN A 61 5.63 -15.70 -2.67
C GLN A 61 5.05 -15.06 -3.94
N THR A 62 3.80 -14.57 -3.84
CA THR A 62 3.08 -13.88 -4.93
C THR A 62 2.99 -12.39 -4.61
N ALA A 63 3.36 -11.54 -5.55
CA ALA A 63 3.26 -10.09 -5.41
C ALA A 63 1.80 -9.62 -5.45
N CYS A 64 1.45 -8.62 -4.64
CA CYS A 64 0.22 -7.86 -4.82
C CYS A 64 0.18 -7.23 -6.21
N ASN A 65 -0.98 -7.21 -6.83
CA ASN A 65 -1.15 -6.62 -8.16
C ASN A 65 -0.78 -5.13 -8.15
N ALA A 66 -0.34 -4.63 -9.30
CA ALA A 66 -0.10 -3.20 -9.47
C ALA A 66 -1.35 -2.38 -9.09
N GLY A 67 -1.16 -1.30 -8.33
CA GLY A 67 -2.26 -0.49 -7.80
C GLY A 67 -2.82 -0.97 -6.46
N THR A 68 -2.25 -2.06 -5.89
CA THR A 68 -2.54 -2.51 -4.52
C THR A 68 -1.25 -2.63 -3.71
N TYR A 69 -1.36 -2.57 -2.40
CA TYR A 69 -0.22 -2.66 -1.49
C TYR A 69 -0.52 -3.62 -0.32
N ASN A 70 0.53 -4.12 0.31
CA ASN A 70 0.41 -4.92 1.53
C ASN A 70 1.49 -4.51 2.55
N PRO A 71 1.14 -3.84 3.65
CA PRO A 71 2.12 -3.43 4.65
C PRO A 71 2.63 -4.57 5.53
N ASN A 72 1.95 -5.70 5.54
CA ASN A 72 2.23 -6.81 6.44
C ASN A 72 3.18 -7.84 5.83
N THR A 73 3.91 -8.54 6.67
CA THR A 73 4.67 -9.74 6.33
C THR A 73 3.89 -11.00 6.71
N GLY A 74 4.22 -12.15 6.11
CA GLY A 74 3.57 -13.42 6.43
C GLY A 74 2.12 -13.54 5.95
N SER A 75 1.68 -12.69 5.04
CA SER A 75 0.34 -12.68 4.47
C SER A 75 0.05 -13.97 3.69
N THR A 76 -1.21 -14.44 3.78
CA THR A 76 -1.59 -15.78 3.30
C THR A 76 -2.63 -15.77 2.18
N THR A 77 -3.16 -14.60 1.82
CA THR A 77 -4.22 -14.48 0.81
C THR A 77 -4.06 -13.22 -0.03
N SER A 78 -4.63 -13.24 -1.24
CA SER A 78 -4.69 -12.04 -2.10
C SER A 78 -5.56 -10.91 -1.50
N THR A 79 -6.44 -11.20 -0.54
CA THR A 79 -7.26 -10.20 0.15
C THR A 79 -6.46 -9.35 1.13
N ASP A 80 -5.23 -9.75 1.46
CA ASP A 80 -4.28 -8.96 2.25
C ASP A 80 -3.68 -7.78 1.43
N CYS A 81 -3.85 -7.82 0.09
CA CYS A 81 -3.47 -6.74 -0.81
C CYS A 81 -4.57 -5.68 -0.82
N LEU A 82 -4.27 -4.53 -0.24
CA LEU A 82 -5.21 -3.44 0.00
C LEU A 82 -5.22 -2.44 -1.18
N SER A 83 -6.37 -1.85 -1.45
CA SER A 83 -6.50 -0.68 -2.32
C SER A 83 -6.09 0.58 -1.56
N ALA A 84 -5.62 1.61 -2.28
CA ALA A 84 -5.29 2.90 -1.67
C ALA A 84 -6.50 3.53 -0.95
N ASP A 85 -6.27 4.12 0.21
CA ASP A 85 -7.25 4.91 0.95
C ASP A 85 -7.54 6.25 0.26
N PRO A 86 -8.69 6.91 0.51
CA PRO A 86 -8.87 8.30 0.13
C PRO A 86 -7.72 9.17 0.68
N GLY A 87 -7.29 10.16 -0.09
CA GLY A 87 -6.09 10.95 0.24
C GLY A 87 -4.75 10.32 -0.22
N HIS A 88 -4.79 9.09 -0.72
CA HIS A 88 -3.61 8.33 -1.13
C HIS A 88 -3.77 7.72 -2.53
N TYR A 89 -2.67 7.19 -3.05
CA TYR A 89 -2.63 6.38 -4.27
C TYR A 89 -1.53 5.32 -4.16
N VAL A 90 -1.67 4.25 -4.92
CA VAL A 90 -0.62 3.22 -5.11
C VAL A 90 -0.22 3.28 -6.58
N ASP A 91 0.98 3.78 -6.86
CA ASP A 91 1.42 4.02 -8.23
C ASP A 91 1.67 2.70 -8.99
N ALA A 92 0.72 2.33 -9.84
CA ALA A 92 0.80 1.10 -10.63
C ALA A 92 1.98 1.07 -11.61
N THR A 93 2.57 2.22 -11.92
CA THR A 93 3.76 2.29 -12.80
C THR A 93 5.02 1.74 -12.13
N LEU A 94 5.04 1.69 -10.80
CA LEU A 94 6.11 1.07 -10.02
C LEU A 94 6.04 -0.47 -10.02
N GLY A 95 4.98 -1.04 -10.62
CA GLY A 95 4.79 -2.47 -10.74
C GLY A 95 4.11 -3.12 -9.53
N PRO A 96 4.04 -4.47 -9.53
CA PRO A 96 3.46 -5.26 -8.43
C PRO A 96 4.38 -5.31 -7.22
N GLY A 97 3.85 -5.76 -6.07
CA GLY A 97 4.63 -6.02 -4.86
C GLY A 97 4.89 -4.78 -4.01
N GLN A 98 4.04 -3.77 -4.08
CA GLN A 98 4.20 -2.57 -3.26
C GLN A 98 3.79 -2.82 -1.81
N SER A 99 4.58 -2.28 -0.87
CA SER A 99 4.34 -2.43 0.57
C SER A 99 3.60 -1.24 1.19
N THR A 100 3.48 -0.11 0.47
CA THR A 100 2.92 1.13 1.00
C THR A 100 2.10 1.87 -0.05
N GLN A 101 1.22 2.74 0.41
CA GLN A 101 0.53 3.74 -0.40
C GLN A 101 1.23 5.11 -0.25
N THR A 102 1.05 5.99 -1.23
CA THR A 102 1.62 7.35 -1.25
C THR A 102 0.52 8.37 -0.94
N ALA A 103 0.77 9.25 0.02
CA ALA A 103 -0.15 10.31 0.41
C ALA A 103 -0.08 11.51 -0.56
N CYS A 104 -1.21 12.14 -0.82
CA CYS A 104 -1.26 13.46 -1.47
C CYS A 104 -0.56 14.50 -0.59
N LEU A 105 0.17 15.42 -1.21
CA LEU A 105 0.89 16.49 -0.51
C LEU A 105 -0.07 17.64 -0.12
N PRO A 106 0.33 18.49 0.84
CA PRO A 106 -0.41 19.73 1.13
C PRO A 106 -0.70 20.51 -0.14
N GLY A 107 -1.84 21.18 -0.21
CA GLY A 107 -2.33 21.85 -1.41
C GLY A 107 -3.11 20.91 -2.35
N THR A 108 -3.07 19.60 -2.11
CA THR A 108 -3.78 18.61 -2.95
C THR A 108 -4.60 17.62 -2.11
N PHE A 109 -5.66 17.07 -2.69
CA PHE A 109 -6.52 16.06 -2.05
C PHE A 109 -6.92 14.98 -3.06
N ASN A 110 -7.34 13.82 -2.55
CA ASN A 110 -7.88 12.75 -3.39
C ASN A 110 -9.12 12.14 -2.72
N PRO A 111 -10.35 12.39 -3.23
CA PRO A 111 -11.57 11.86 -2.63
C PRO A 111 -11.80 10.37 -2.91
N LEU A 112 -11.05 9.78 -3.83
CA LEU A 112 -11.28 8.42 -4.30
C LEU A 112 -10.39 7.41 -3.59
N ALA A 113 -11.00 6.30 -3.19
CA ALA A 113 -10.25 5.09 -2.81
C ALA A 113 -9.80 4.33 -4.07
N GLY A 114 -8.77 3.49 -3.91
CA GLY A 114 -8.30 2.61 -4.98
C GLY A 114 -7.60 3.33 -6.14
N SER A 115 -7.09 4.53 -5.90
CA SER A 115 -6.34 5.29 -6.93
C SER A 115 -5.02 4.60 -7.26
N ILE A 116 -4.82 4.29 -8.55
CA ILE A 116 -3.65 3.52 -9.06
C ILE A 116 -2.59 4.38 -9.73
N HIS A 117 -2.74 5.69 -9.72
CA HIS A 117 -1.76 6.70 -10.17
C HIS A 117 -1.90 7.91 -9.27
N ASN A 118 -1.01 8.89 -9.44
CA ASN A 118 -1.16 10.18 -8.78
C ASN A 118 -2.47 10.84 -9.26
N ALA A 119 -3.53 10.67 -8.47
CA ALA A 119 -4.86 11.26 -8.66
C ALA A 119 -5.11 12.42 -7.69
N CYS A 120 -4.04 13.00 -7.13
CA CYS A 120 -4.13 14.14 -6.23
C CYS A 120 -4.55 15.38 -7.03
N ILE A 121 -5.62 16.02 -6.60
CA ILE A 121 -6.25 17.18 -7.24
C ILE A 121 -5.86 18.42 -6.43
N ASP A 122 -5.44 19.49 -7.09
CA ASP A 122 -5.17 20.77 -6.43
C ASP A 122 -6.42 21.29 -5.71
N ALA A 123 -6.24 21.87 -4.54
CA ALA A 123 -7.30 22.60 -3.85
C ALA A 123 -7.91 23.64 -4.80
N TYR A 124 -9.23 23.70 -4.87
CA TYR A 124 -9.92 24.65 -5.74
C TYR A 124 -9.85 26.08 -5.19
N PRO A 125 -10.07 27.11 -6.02
CA PRO A 125 -10.26 28.46 -5.51
C PRO A 125 -11.34 28.48 -4.41
N GLY A 126 -11.10 29.26 -3.37
CA GLY A 126 -11.96 29.30 -2.17
C GLY A 126 -11.60 28.26 -1.12
N TYR A 127 -10.63 27.37 -1.37
CA TYR A 127 -10.25 26.27 -0.47
C TYR A 127 -8.73 26.18 -0.27
N TYR A 128 -8.34 25.39 0.75
CA TYR A 128 -6.95 25.01 1.01
C TYR A 128 -6.88 23.58 1.55
N VAL A 129 -5.70 22.95 1.49
CA VAL A 129 -5.39 21.64 2.07
C VAL A 129 -4.06 21.76 2.81
N ASP A 130 -4.10 21.70 4.14
CA ASP A 130 -2.94 22.01 5.00
C ASP A 130 -2.11 20.77 5.42
N GLN A 131 -2.60 19.57 5.19
CA GLN A 131 -1.93 18.34 5.60
C GLN A 131 -1.82 17.33 4.46
N THR A 132 -0.86 16.42 4.58
CA THR A 132 -0.73 15.27 3.68
C THR A 132 -1.87 14.27 3.87
N GLY A 133 -2.19 13.53 2.81
CA GLY A 133 -3.15 12.42 2.89
C GLY A 133 -4.60 12.85 3.06
N GLN A 134 -4.93 14.09 2.72
CA GLN A 134 -6.30 14.59 2.82
C GLN A 134 -7.20 14.07 1.69
N SER A 135 -8.37 13.58 2.04
CA SER A 135 -9.42 13.18 1.09
C SER A 135 -10.36 14.32 0.69
N THR A 136 -10.30 15.44 1.38
CA THR A 136 -11.14 16.62 1.19
C THR A 136 -10.34 17.90 1.35
N GLN A 137 -10.86 19.00 0.84
CA GLN A 137 -10.32 20.35 1.00
C GLN A 137 -11.12 21.13 2.04
N THR A 138 -10.50 22.16 2.66
CA THR A 138 -11.11 23.04 3.66
C THR A 138 -11.48 24.37 3.03
N ALA A 139 -12.71 24.82 3.20
CA ALA A 139 -13.20 26.07 2.66
C ALA A 139 -12.67 27.28 3.45
N CYS A 140 -12.34 28.37 2.77
CA CYS A 140 -12.16 29.67 3.38
C CYS A 140 -13.45 30.11 4.09
N LEU A 141 -13.31 30.79 5.23
CA LEU A 141 -14.43 31.27 6.01
C LEU A 141 -15.14 32.46 5.33
N ALA A 142 -16.38 32.70 5.67
CA ALA A 142 -17.10 33.91 5.26
C ALA A 142 -16.30 35.17 5.68
N GLY A 143 -16.24 36.16 4.80
CA GLY A 143 -15.38 37.34 4.95
C GLY A 143 -13.99 37.18 4.32
N THR A 144 -13.65 35.97 3.84
CA THR A 144 -12.40 35.70 3.15
C THR A 144 -12.60 34.97 1.82
N TYR A 145 -11.68 35.17 0.89
CA TYR A 145 -11.70 34.52 -0.42
C TYR A 145 -10.29 34.03 -0.80
N ASN A 146 -10.22 33.09 -1.69
CA ASN A 146 -8.95 32.57 -2.22
C ASN A 146 -9.03 32.37 -3.74
N PRO A 147 -8.37 33.20 -4.54
CA PRO A 147 -8.42 33.08 -6.00
C PRO A 147 -7.50 31.99 -6.56
N SER A 148 -6.62 31.42 -5.73
CA SER A 148 -5.58 30.49 -6.15
C SER A 148 -6.03 29.04 -6.02
N THR A 149 -5.44 28.16 -6.84
CA THR A 149 -5.53 26.69 -6.67
C THR A 149 -4.30 26.18 -5.90
N GLY A 150 -4.41 24.99 -5.33
CA GLY A 150 -3.29 24.33 -4.65
C GLY A 150 -2.85 25.01 -3.36
N SER A 151 -3.70 25.82 -2.75
CA SER A 151 -3.39 26.53 -1.52
C SER A 151 -3.20 25.59 -0.34
N THR A 152 -2.21 25.88 0.50
CA THR A 152 -1.75 24.97 1.55
C THR A 152 -2.10 25.41 2.97
N THR A 153 -2.56 26.65 3.16
CA THR A 153 -2.82 27.18 4.50
C THR A 153 -4.05 28.07 4.54
N SER A 154 -4.63 28.25 5.74
CA SER A 154 -5.72 29.19 5.96
C SER A 154 -5.32 30.65 5.74
N THR A 155 -4.02 30.97 5.74
CA THR A 155 -3.51 32.31 5.46
C THR A 155 -3.57 32.70 3.98
N ASP A 156 -3.80 31.69 3.10
CA ASP A 156 -4.05 31.92 1.67
C ASP A 156 -5.47 32.48 1.43
N CYS A 157 -6.34 32.40 2.44
CA CYS A 157 -7.68 33.00 2.45
C CYS A 157 -7.55 34.51 2.77
N LEU A 158 -7.67 35.35 1.76
CA LEU A 158 -7.52 36.82 1.83
C LEU A 158 -8.81 37.48 2.37
N VAL A 159 -8.69 38.47 3.19
CA VAL A 159 -9.86 39.26 3.66
C VAL A 159 -10.43 40.07 2.48
N ALA A 160 -11.74 40.16 2.41
CA ALA A 160 -12.43 40.95 1.39
C ALA A 160 -11.96 42.42 1.44
N ASP A 161 -11.70 43.01 0.27
CA ASP A 161 -11.26 44.43 0.15
C ASP A 161 -12.35 45.38 0.63
N GLN A 162 -11.92 46.61 0.96
CA GLN A 162 -12.84 47.66 1.37
C GLN A 162 -13.88 47.94 0.28
N GLY A 163 -15.15 47.92 0.67
CA GLY A 163 -16.27 48.06 -0.25
C GLY A 163 -16.76 46.78 -0.92
N HIS A 164 -16.12 45.64 -0.60
CA HIS A 164 -16.53 44.29 -1.04
C HIS A 164 -16.93 43.45 0.14
N TYR A 165 -17.72 42.40 -0.11
CA TYR A 165 -18.08 41.44 0.91
C TYR A 165 -18.05 39.99 0.33
N VAL A 166 -17.78 39.05 1.19
CA VAL A 166 -17.81 37.60 0.93
C VAL A 166 -18.73 36.99 1.99
N ASP A 167 -19.93 36.58 1.61
CA ASP A 167 -20.97 36.12 2.53
C ASP A 167 -21.06 34.59 2.65
N GLN A 168 -20.32 33.87 1.85
CA GLN A 168 -20.32 32.40 1.85
C GLN A 168 -18.91 31.86 2.05
N THR A 169 -18.84 30.62 2.57
CA THR A 169 -17.59 29.86 2.67
C THR A 169 -17.19 29.30 1.31
N GLY A 170 -15.90 29.14 1.04
CA GLY A 170 -15.40 28.53 -0.19
C GLY A 170 -15.49 29.42 -1.44
N GLN A 171 -15.27 30.70 -1.28
CA GLN A 171 -15.19 31.68 -2.38
C GLN A 171 -13.75 32.15 -2.63
#